data_eea11012a0d734fce88b601c27a51e05
#
_entry.id   eea11012a0d734fce88b601c27a51e05
#
_cell.length_a   1.000
_cell.length_b   1.000
_cell.length_c   1.000
_cell.angle_alpha   90.00
_cell.angle_beta   90.00
_cell.angle_gamma   90.00
#
_symmetry.space_group_name_H-M   'P 1'
#
loop_
_entity.id
_entity.type
_entity.pdbx_description
1 polymer ?
#
loop_
_entity_poly.entity_id
_entity_poly.type
_entity_poly.pdbx_seq_one_letter_code
_entity_poly.pdbx_strand_id
1 'polypeptide(L)'
;HVGRMHDILDVEIRICGGNMKKTDALVNMLISDIESKEVLEVACGAADFSVSAARAANHVSCIDLDACRLNHLDKQENVTFQIMDAARMSYPDNTFDTVVIYNAFFHIRDQWDEIEKECRRVLKRTGILYVIGTWSLDTILMIEMFGDQAFWQAGFLLVRIEKE
;
A
#
# COMPACT_ATOMS: atom_id res chain seq x y z
N HIS A 1 -2.98 0.41 23.86
CA HIS A 1 -1.57 0.43 23.45
C HIS A 1 -1.36 0.80 21.98
N VAL A 2 -2.41 0.77 21.17
CA VAL A 2 -2.37 1.18 19.76
C VAL A 2 -2.05 2.68 19.64
N GLY A 3 -2.60 3.48 20.54
CA GLY A 3 -2.35 4.93 20.58
C GLY A 3 -0.88 5.29 20.79
N ARG A 4 -0.17 4.51 21.64
CA ARG A 4 1.25 4.80 21.92
C ARG A 4 2.16 4.60 20.71
N MET A 5 1.96 3.55 19.93
CA MET A 5 2.78 3.32 18.73
C MET A 5 2.50 4.36 17.66
N HIS A 6 1.23 4.72 17.54
CA HIS A 6 0.81 5.76 16.60
C HIS A 6 1.40 7.12 16.99
N ASP A 7 1.34 7.43 18.29
CA ASP A 7 1.90 8.67 18.83
C ASP A 7 3.42 8.74 18.68
N ILE A 8 4.11 7.60 18.92
CA ILE A 8 5.57 7.54 18.75
C ILE A 8 5.95 7.73 17.28
N LEU A 9 5.22 7.09 16.36
CA LEU A 9 5.47 7.24 14.94
C LEU A 9 5.24 8.68 14.48
N ASP A 10 4.17 9.31 14.93
CA ASP A 10 3.87 10.70 14.59
C ASP A 10 4.95 11.65 15.14
N VAL A 11 5.44 11.35 16.34
CA VAL A 11 6.54 12.14 16.95
C VAL A 11 7.84 11.94 16.17
N GLU A 12 8.18 10.71 15.81
CA GLU A 12 9.39 10.42 15.02
C GLU A 12 9.34 11.11 13.65
N ILE A 13 8.19 11.03 12.98
CA ILE A 13 7.99 11.71 11.69
C ILE A 13 8.14 13.22 11.85
N ARG A 14 7.58 13.78 12.90
CA ARG A 14 7.70 15.22 13.18
C ARG A 14 9.14 15.65 13.44
N ILE A 15 9.89 14.84 14.18
CA ILE A 15 11.29 15.14 14.51
C ILE A 15 12.17 15.04 13.27
N CYS A 16 11.95 14.01 12.45
CA CYS A 16 12.80 13.74 11.29
C CYS A 16 12.47 14.58 10.05
N GLY A 17 11.21 15.00 9.90
CA GLY A 17 10.75 15.64 8.67
C GLY A 17 9.86 16.86 8.84
N GLY A 18 9.75 17.44 10.03
CA GLY A 18 8.79 18.51 10.29
C GLY A 18 7.35 18.00 10.14
N ASN A 19 6.56 18.58 9.24
CA ASN A 19 5.15 18.19 9.02
C ASN A 19 4.98 17.12 7.95
N MET A 20 5.96 16.20 7.81
CA MET A 20 5.87 15.11 6.83
C MET A 20 4.69 14.18 7.15
N LYS A 21 3.86 13.90 6.15
CA LYS A 21 2.77 12.93 6.28
C LYS A 21 3.33 11.52 6.44
N LYS A 22 2.59 10.67 7.15
CA LYS A 22 2.93 9.26 7.35
C LYS A 22 3.14 8.55 6.01
N THR A 23 2.26 8.77 5.04
CA THR A 23 2.37 8.17 3.71
C THR A 23 3.59 8.69 2.94
N ASP A 24 3.97 9.95 3.11
CA ASP A 24 5.21 10.47 2.51
C ASP A 24 6.45 9.79 3.09
N ALA A 25 6.48 9.56 4.41
CA ALA A 25 7.55 8.82 5.06
C ALA A 25 7.63 7.39 4.56
N LEU A 26 6.48 6.73 4.39
CA LEU A 26 6.41 5.38 3.84
C LEU A 26 6.96 5.32 2.41
N VAL A 27 6.57 6.25 1.56
CA VAL A 27 7.07 6.33 0.18
C VAL A 27 8.59 6.52 0.16
N ASN A 28 9.11 7.39 1.00
CA ASN A 28 10.57 7.57 1.12
C ASN A 28 11.28 6.28 1.53
N MET A 29 10.69 5.52 2.43
CA MET A 29 11.23 4.23 2.87
C MET A 29 11.23 3.19 1.74
N LEU A 30 10.23 3.22 0.88
CA LEU A 30 10.06 2.29 -0.24
C LEU A 30 10.54 2.88 -1.58
N ILE A 31 11.32 3.94 -1.57
CA ILE A 31 11.57 4.76 -2.77
C ILE A 31 12.17 3.96 -3.93
N SER A 32 13.02 2.97 -3.66
CA SER A 32 13.63 2.16 -4.72
C SER A 32 12.59 1.33 -5.49
N ASP A 33 11.45 1.04 -4.88
CA ASP A 33 10.36 0.30 -5.50
C ASP A 33 9.23 1.20 -6.01
N ILE A 34 9.34 2.51 -5.81
CA ILE A 34 8.32 3.50 -6.19
C ILE A 34 8.82 4.42 -7.30
N GLU A 35 10.06 4.92 -7.19
CA GLU A 35 10.59 5.96 -8.08
C GLU A 35 10.62 5.48 -9.53
N SER A 36 9.94 6.23 -10.39
CA SER A 36 9.82 5.97 -11.85
C SER A 36 9.15 4.62 -12.18
N LYS A 37 8.39 4.08 -11.24
CA LYS A 37 7.73 2.77 -11.37
C LYS A 37 6.25 2.90 -11.70
N GLU A 38 5.69 1.82 -12.25
CA GLU A 38 4.25 1.61 -12.37
C GLU A 38 3.77 0.97 -11.07
N VAL A 39 2.94 1.69 -10.32
CA VAL A 39 2.50 1.30 -8.98
C VAL A 39 0.99 1.11 -8.94
N LEU A 40 0.55 0.06 -8.23
CA LEU A 40 -0.87 -0.20 -7.96
C LEU A 40 -1.09 -0.17 -6.45
N GLU A 41 -2.06 0.61 -5.99
CA GLU A 41 -2.59 0.50 -4.64
C GLU A 41 -3.94 -0.24 -4.65
N VAL A 42 -4.03 -1.33 -3.90
CA VAL A 42 -5.23 -2.16 -3.76
C VAL A 42 -5.98 -1.76 -2.50
N ALA A 43 -7.32 -1.68 -2.59
CA ALA A 43 -8.19 -1.26 -1.49
C ALA A 43 -7.76 0.11 -0.95
N CYS A 44 -7.69 1.09 -1.84
CA CYS A 44 -7.02 2.36 -1.59
C CYS A 44 -7.78 3.31 -0.65
N GLY A 45 -9.06 3.11 -0.42
CA GLY A 45 -9.87 4.00 0.43
C GLY A 45 -9.79 5.46 -0.02
N ALA A 46 -9.21 6.32 0.81
CA ALA A 46 -9.00 7.74 0.49
C ALA A 46 -7.84 7.99 -0.48
N ALA A 47 -7.06 6.95 -0.79
CA ALA A 47 -5.92 6.98 -1.69
C ALA A 47 -4.75 7.87 -1.21
N ASP A 48 -4.58 8.01 0.08
CA ASP A 48 -3.49 8.83 0.65
C ASP A 48 -2.11 8.30 0.25
N PHE A 49 -1.93 6.98 0.25
CA PHE A 49 -0.68 6.39 -0.21
C PHE A 49 -0.45 6.71 -1.70
N SER A 50 -1.47 6.53 -2.53
CA SER A 50 -1.36 6.79 -3.98
C SER A 50 -0.97 8.23 -4.28
N VAL A 51 -1.55 9.19 -3.56
CA VAL A 51 -1.20 10.61 -3.72
C VAL A 51 0.25 10.87 -3.33
N SER A 52 0.72 10.31 -2.22
CA SER A 52 2.12 10.44 -1.80
C SER A 52 3.07 9.76 -2.80
N ALA A 53 2.73 8.56 -3.27
CA ALA A 53 3.55 7.79 -4.21
C ALA A 53 3.66 8.48 -5.57
N ALA A 54 2.61 9.18 -6.01
CA ALA A 54 2.56 9.85 -7.31
C ALA A 54 3.68 10.87 -7.52
N ARG A 55 4.22 11.42 -6.45
CA ARG A 55 5.32 12.41 -6.52
C ARG A 55 6.60 11.78 -7.07
N ALA A 56 6.80 10.48 -6.89
CA ALA A 56 8.01 9.78 -7.31
C ALA A 56 7.73 8.74 -8.41
N ALA A 57 6.56 8.13 -8.42
CA ALA A 57 6.20 7.08 -9.36
C ALA A 57 6.03 7.62 -10.78
N ASN A 58 6.21 6.75 -11.76
CA ASN A 58 5.82 7.09 -13.13
C ASN A 58 4.29 7.24 -13.23
N HIS A 59 3.55 6.27 -12.74
CA HIS A 59 2.09 6.31 -12.66
C HIS A 59 1.61 5.47 -11.49
N VAL A 60 0.55 5.92 -10.81
CA VAL A 60 -0.12 5.17 -9.76
C VAL A 60 -1.54 4.86 -10.20
N SER A 61 -1.88 3.59 -10.23
CA SER A 61 -3.26 3.12 -10.34
C SER A 61 -3.74 2.76 -8.94
N CYS A 62 -4.97 3.11 -8.60
CA CYS A 62 -5.55 2.73 -7.33
C CYS A 62 -6.97 2.23 -7.52
N ILE A 63 -7.33 1.19 -6.78
CA ILE A 63 -8.62 0.53 -6.89
C ILE A 63 -9.27 0.35 -5.53
N ASP A 64 -10.59 0.42 -5.52
CA ASP A 64 -11.42 0.10 -4.37
C ASP A 64 -12.78 -0.39 -4.85
N LEU A 65 -13.56 -1.01 -3.96
CA LEU A 65 -14.91 -1.48 -4.28
C LEU A 65 -15.89 -0.31 -4.46
N ASP A 66 -15.59 0.85 -3.92
CA ASP A 66 -16.37 2.07 -4.10
C ASP A 66 -15.47 3.31 -4.05
N ALA A 67 -16.05 4.47 -4.35
CA ALA A 67 -15.35 5.74 -4.39
C ALA A 67 -15.69 6.65 -3.20
N CYS A 68 -16.43 6.18 -2.20
CA CYS A 68 -17.02 7.04 -1.17
C CYS A 68 -15.99 7.73 -0.27
N ARG A 69 -14.77 7.20 -0.19
CA ARG A 69 -13.70 7.75 0.66
C ARG A 69 -12.67 8.56 -0.11
N LEU A 70 -12.78 8.66 -1.43
CA LEU A 70 -11.81 9.39 -2.24
C LEU A 70 -11.80 10.88 -1.95
N ASN A 71 -10.58 11.43 -1.87
CA ASN A 71 -10.33 12.87 -1.68
C ASN A 71 -9.19 13.32 -2.59
N HIS A 72 -9.35 14.46 -3.26
CA HIS A 72 -8.28 15.21 -3.89
C HIS A 72 -7.49 14.51 -5.01
N LEU A 73 -8.00 13.44 -5.63
CA LEU A 73 -7.32 12.77 -6.73
C LEU A 73 -7.27 13.61 -8.00
N ASP A 74 -8.22 14.51 -8.18
CA ASP A 74 -8.32 15.43 -9.32
C ASP A 74 -7.10 16.36 -9.46
N LYS A 75 -6.28 16.47 -8.40
CA LYS A 75 -5.07 17.31 -8.39
C LYS A 75 -3.80 16.57 -8.83
N GLN A 76 -3.91 15.27 -9.09
CA GLN A 76 -2.76 14.43 -9.43
C GLN A 76 -2.94 13.86 -10.85
N GLU A 77 -2.13 14.34 -11.80
CA GLU A 77 -2.22 13.95 -13.20
C GLU A 77 -1.83 12.49 -13.46
N ASN A 78 -0.92 11.95 -12.63
CA ASN A 78 -0.41 10.59 -12.80
C ASN A 78 -1.03 9.58 -11.83
N VAL A 79 -2.23 9.85 -11.34
CA VAL A 79 -3.00 8.90 -10.52
C VAL A 79 -4.32 8.60 -11.23
N THR A 80 -4.65 7.33 -11.36
CA THR A 80 -5.91 6.87 -11.95
C THR A 80 -6.64 5.98 -10.97
N PHE A 81 -7.86 6.33 -10.61
CA PHE A 81 -8.73 5.51 -9.76
C PHE A 81 -9.74 4.75 -10.60
N GLN A 82 -10.00 3.49 -10.22
CA GLN A 82 -11.09 2.69 -10.78
C GLN A 82 -11.80 1.91 -9.67
N ILE A 83 -13.14 1.81 -9.79
CA ILE A 83 -13.91 0.86 -8.98
C ILE A 83 -13.62 -0.53 -9.53
N MET A 84 -13.07 -1.41 -8.69
CA MET A 84 -12.63 -2.72 -9.14
C MET A 84 -12.49 -3.66 -7.94
N ASP A 85 -12.88 -4.91 -8.14
CA ASP A 85 -12.66 -5.98 -7.17
C ASP A 85 -11.22 -6.49 -7.27
N ALA A 86 -10.49 -6.41 -6.17
CA ALA A 86 -9.08 -6.85 -6.13
C ALA A 86 -8.93 -8.36 -6.35
N ALA A 87 -9.97 -9.14 -6.12
CA ALA A 87 -9.98 -10.59 -6.38
C ALA A 87 -10.17 -10.92 -7.87
N ARG A 88 -10.52 -9.93 -8.69
CA ARG A 88 -10.75 -10.09 -10.15
C ARG A 88 -10.43 -8.79 -10.87
N MET A 89 -9.14 -8.53 -11.04
CA MET A 89 -8.70 -7.29 -11.67
C MET A 89 -8.78 -7.38 -13.19
N SER A 90 -9.15 -6.27 -13.82
CA SER A 90 -9.20 -6.16 -15.28
C SER A 90 -7.84 -5.81 -15.90
N TYR A 91 -6.80 -5.60 -15.11
CA TYR A 91 -5.47 -5.31 -15.61
C TYR A 91 -4.86 -6.55 -16.29
N PRO A 92 -4.06 -6.36 -17.34
CA PRO A 92 -3.30 -7.45 -17.94
C PRO A 92 -2.25 -8.03 -16.99
N ASP A 93 -1.75 -9.23 -17.30
CA ASP A 93 -0.58 -9.79 -16.64
C ASP A 93 0.62 -8.85 -16.78
N ASN A 94 1.52 -8.87 -15.81
CA ASN A 94 2.82 -8.19 -15.89
C ASN A 94 2.70 -6.67 -16.19
N THR A 95 1.82 -5.99 -15.48
CA THR A 95 1.56 -4.56 -15.69
C THR A 95 2.33 -3.65 -14.72
N PHE A 96 2.46 -4.07 -13.45
CA PHE A 96 2.99 -3.21 -12.38
C PHE A 96 4.35 -3.68 -11.88
N ASP A 97 5.18 -2.72 -11.53
CA ASP A 97 6.45 -2.98 -10.83
C ASP A 97 6.23 -3.24 -9.34
N THR A 98 5.27 -2.55 -8.74
CA THR A 98 4.99 -2.60 -7.31
C THR A 98 3.49 -2.56 -7.06
N VAL A 99 3.01 -3.45 -6.20
CA VAL A 99 1.64 -3.46 -5.70
C VAL A 99 1.67 -3.23 -4.19
N VAL A 100 0.85 -2.33 -3.69
CA VAL A 100 0.80 -1.96 -2.27
C VAL A 100 -0.62 -2.11 -1.75
N ILE A 101 -0.72 -2.75 -0.58
CA ILE A 101 -1.94 -2.84 0.22
C ILE A 101 -1.62 -2.15 1.55
N TYR A 102 -2.16 -0.95 1.77
CA TYR A 102 -1.84 -0.12 2.91
C TYR A 102 -3.05 0.09 3.81
N ASN A 103 -2.94 -0.33 5.08
CA ASN A 103 -4.00 -0.20 6.09
C ASN A 103 -5.36 -0.75 5.63
N ALA A 104 -5.35 -1.86 4.92
CA ALA A 104 -6.55 -2.48 4.35
C ALA A 104 -6.67 -3.98 4.61
N PHE A 105 -5.69 -4.60 5.26
CA PHE A 105 -5.65 -6.06 5.39
C PHE A 105 -6.87 -6.61 6.14
N PHE A 106 -7.34 -5.91 7.17
CA PHE A 106 -8.55 -6.28 7.90
C PHE A 106 -9.75 -6.47 6.96
N HIS A 107 -9.89 -5.63 5.94
CA HIS A 107 -11.02 -5.65 5.02
C HIS A 107 -10.90 -6.72 3.93
N ILE A 108 -9.70 -7.17 3.60
CA ILE A 108 -9.46 -8.05 2.46
C ILE A 108 -9.04 -9.47 2.86
N ARG A 109 -8.81 -9.73 4.14
CA ARG A 109 -8.24 -11.00 4.62
C ARG A 109 -9.03 -12.24 4.22
N ASP A 110 -10.36 -12.14 4.15
CA ASP A 110 -11.22 -13.28 3.83
C ASP A 110 -11.07 -13.71 2.36
N GLN A 111 -10.60 -12.80 1.50
CA GLN A 111 -10.34 -13.05 0.09
C GLN A 111 -8.85 -13.03 -0.23
N TRP A 112 -7.99 -13.20 0.79
CA TRP A 112 -6.55 -13.03 0.62
C TRP A 112 -5.98 -13.94 -0.47
N ASP A 113 -6.38 -15.21 -0.53
CA ASP A 113 -5.84 -16.14 -1.51
C ASP A 113 -6.10 -15.67 -2.95
N GLU A 114 -7.31 -15.21 -3.23
CA GLU A 114 -7.68 -14.69 -4.55
C GLU A 114 -6.99 -13.36 -4.85
N ILE A 115 -6.92 -12.47 -3.86
CA ILE A 115 -6.29 -11.16 -4.01
C ILE A 115 -4.78 -11.30 -4.21
N GLU A 116 -4.12 -12.15 -3.43
CA GLU A 116 -2.69 -12.42 -3.61
C GLU A 116 -2.39 -12.96 -5.01
N LYS A 117 -3.20 -13.92 -5.47
CA LYS A 117 -3.06 -14.49 -6.81
C LYS A 117 -3.17 -13.42 -7.89
N GLU A 118 -4.16 -12.53 -7.79
CA GLU A 118 -4.33 -11.42 -8.73
C GLU A 118 -3.20 -10.41 -8.64
N CYS A 119 -2.75 -10.06 -7.44
CA CYS A 119 -1.60 -9.18 -7.26
C CYS A 119 -0.35 -9.76 -7.94
N ARG A 120 -0.08 -11.05 -7.76
CA ARG A 120 1.05 -11.71 -8.43
C ARG A 120 0.90 -11.71 -9.94
N ARG A 121 -0.30 -11.96 -10.45
CA ARG A 121 -0.57 -11.97 -11.89
C ARG A 121 -0.26 -10.63 -12.54
N VAL A 122 -0.74 -9.54 -11.93
CA VAL A 122 -0.56 -8.19 -12.49
C VAL A 122 0.83 -7.61 -12.25
N LEU A 123 1.63 -8.20 -11.37
CA LEU A 123 3.02 -7.82 -11.17
C LEU A 123 3.89 -8.28 -12.33
N LYS A 124 4.83 -7.45 -12.73
CA LYS A 124 5.93 -7.83 -13.60
C LYS A 124 6.77 -8.90 -12.91
N ARG A 125 7.58 -9.62 -13.68
CA ARG A 125 8.38 -10.76 -13.20
C ARG A 125 9.25 -10.43 -11.99
N THR A 126 9.86 -9.25 -11.96
CA THR A 126 10.68 -8.77 -10.85
C THR A 126 9.92 -7.90 -9.87
N GLY A 127 8.59 -7.90 -9.97
CA GLY A 127 7.73 -7.04 -9.17
C GLY A 127 7.61 -7.47 -7.72
N ILE A 128 7.16 -6.53 -6.90
CA ILE A 128 7.06 -6.70 -5.46
C ILE A 128 5.67 -6.32 -4.98
N LEU A 129 5.13 -7.16 -4.10
CA LEU A 129 3.90 -6.89 -3.36
C LEU A 129 4.26 -6.51 -1.93
N TYR A 130 3.78 -5.36 -1.47
CA TYR A 130 3.85 -4.95 -0.07
C TYR A 130 2.47 -5.01 0.58
N VAL A 131 2.39 -5.65 1.73
CA VAL A 131 1.27 -5.53 2.66
C VAL A 131 1.78 -4.73 3.85
N ILE A 132 1.10 -3.62 4.16
CA ILE A 132 1.59 -2.65 5.14
C ILE A 132 0.47 -2.29 6.10
N GLY A 133 0.75 -2.33 7.39
CA GLY A 133 -0.20 -1.97 8.42
C GLY A 133 0.42 -1.07 9.49
N THR A 134 -0.40 -0.15 10.00
CA THR A 134 -0.05 0.69 11.16
C THR A 134 -1.09 0.55 12.28
N TRP A 135 -2.29 0.13 11.96
CA TRP A 135 -3.39 -0.05 12.92
C TRP A 135 -3.37 -1.46 13.48
N SER A 136 -3.76 -1.60 14.75
CA SER A 136 -3.75 -2.92 15.42
C SER A 136 -4.64 -3.95 14.76
N LEU A 137 -5.78 -3.54 14.18
CA LEU A 137 -6.66 -4.46 13.45
C LEU A 137 -5.93 -5.12 12.29
N ASP A 138 -5.12 -4.37 11.56
CA ASP A 138 -4.34 -4.90 10.46
C ASP A 138 -3.12 -5.68 10.95
N THR A 139 -2.36 -5.12 11.90
CA THR A 139 -1.07 -5.69 12.30
C THR A 139 -1.23 -7.03 13.02
N ILE A 140 -2.26 -7.18 13.87
CA ILE A 140 -2.54 -8.46 14.53
C ILE A 140 -2.83 -9.54 13.50
N LEU A 141 -3.68 -9.24 12.52
CA LEU A 141 -4.05 -10.19 11.48
C LEU A 141 -2.89 -10.51 10.54
N MET A 142 -2.06 -9.52 10.23
CA MET A 142 -0.86 -9.71 9.42
C MET A 142 0.13 -10.64 10.12
N ILE A 143 0.34 -10.47 11.42
CA ILE A 143 1.22 -11.34 12.20
C ILE A 143 0.67 -12.77 12.23
N GLU A 144 -0.65 -12.93 12.42
CA GLU A 144 -1.30 -14.24 12.38
C GLU A 144 -1.13 -14.93 11.03
N MET A 145 -1.32 -14.18 9.93
CA MET A 145 -1.27 -14.73 8.57
C MET A 145 0.17 -14.99 8.11
N PHE A 146 1.08 -14.05 8.34
CA PHE A 146 2.40 -14.05 7.72
C PHE A 146 3.53 -14.48 8.68
N GLY A 147 3.30 -14.47 9.99
CA GLY A 147 4.30 -14.87 10.97
C GLY A 147 5.60 -14.08 10.84
N ASP A 148 6.71 -14.79 10.73
CA ASP A 148 8.06 -14.20 10.66
C ASP A 148 8.34 -13.41 9.38
N GLN A 149 7.48 -13.52 8.38
CA GLN A 149 7.58 -12.69 7.16
C GLN A 149 7.19 -11.24 7.43
N ALA A 150 6.40 -10.99 8.50
CA ALA A 150 6.04 -9.65 8.90
C ALA A 150 7.11 -9.05 9.81
N PHE A 151 7.58 -7.86 9.49
CA PHE A 151 8.62 -7.18 10.27
C PHE A 151 8.31 -5.69 10.44
N TRP A 152 8.72 -5.14 11.57
CA TRP A 152 8.55 -3.71 11.87
C TRP A 152 9.72 -2.90 11.35
N GLN A 153 9.38 -1.80 10.68
CA GLN A 153 10.36 -0.81 10.23
C GLN A 153 9.75 0.59 10.36
N ALA A 154 10.37 1.44 11.15
CA ALA A 154 9.95 2.83 11.35
C ALA A 154 8.47 2.99 11.72
N GLY A 155 7.92 2.06 12.52
CA GLY A 155 6.53 2.07 12.96
C GLY A 155 5.54 1.47 11.98
N PHE A 156 5.99 0.99 10.83
CA PHE A 156 5.18 0.24 9.87
C PHE A 156 5.43 -1.26 10.03
N LEU A 157 4.37 -2.06 10.03
CA LEU A 157 4.49 -3.50 9.87
C LEU A 157 4.45 -3.81 8.37
N LEU A 158 5.48 -4.47 7.88
CA LEU A 158 5.67 -4.75 6.46
C LEU A 158 5.72 -6.25 6.20
N VAL A 159 5.05 -6.65 5.15
CA VAL A 159 5.28 -7.95 4.49
C VAL A 159 5.69 -7.65 3.06
N ARG A 160 6.85 -8.14 2.66
CA ARG A 160 7.42 -7.93 1.33
C ARG A 160 7.43 -9.26 0.60
N ILE A 161 6.68 -9.35 -0.49
CA ILE A 161 6.51 -10.58 -1.26
C ILE A 161 7.05 -10.35 -2.67
N GLU A 162 8.09 -11.06 -3.03
CA GLU A 162 8.58 -11.09 -4.41
C GLU A 162 7.71 -12.04 -5.23
N LYS A 163 7.46 -11.68 -6.49
CA LYS A 163 6.64 -12.50 -7.37
C LYS A 163 7.25 -13.90 -7.58
N GLU A 164 8.57 -13.97 -7.59
CA GLU A 164 9.33 -15.22 -7.77
C GLU A 164 10.38 -15.44 -6.71
#